data_4dce419c116a3368674ed3a564465542
#
_entry.id   4dce419c116a3368674ed3a564465542
#
_cell.length_a   1.000
_cell.length_b   1.000
_cell.length_c   1.000
_cell.angle_alpha   90.00
_cell.angle_beta   90.00
_cell.angle_gamma   90.00
#
_symmetry.space_group_name_H-M   'P 1'
#
loop_
_entity.id
_entity.type
_entity.pdbx_description
1 polymer ?
#
loop_
_entity_poly.entity_id
_entity_poly.type
_entity_poly.pdbx_seq_one_letter_code
_entity_poly.pdbx_strand_id
1 'polypeptide(L)'
;MSERAIPHVRKFLGQRLRALRKQHQLSQERLGEGSALSGKFIGEVERGEKSISVDSLYRVAVTLKVPLSLLTDVGTSRHPVPNANAEKILALVARGHRPAQIRRGYEVLRAMLGRSRRTA
;
A
#
# COMPACT_ATOMS: atom_id res chain seq x y z
N MET A 1 14.71 12.29 16.25
CA MET A 1 13.67 12.52 15.22
C MET A 1 13.09 13.90 15.40
N SER A 2 13.00 14.69 14.34
CA SER A 2 12.41 16.00 14.46
C SER A 2 10.88 15.89 14.50
N GLU A 3 10.23 16.77 15.26
CA GLU A 3 8.76 16.83 15.36
C GLU A 3 8.10 17.00 13.99
N ARG A 4 8.82 17.50 12.99
CA ARG A 4 8.31 17.69 11.62
C ARG A 4 8.11 16.37 10.88
N ALA A 5 8.73 15.28 11.33
CA ALA A 5 8.60 13.97 10.69
C ALA A 5 7.24 13.33 10.99
N ILE A 6 6.65 13.60 12.15
CA ILE A 6 5.41 12.94 12.59
C ILE A 6 4.21 13.30 11.71
N PRO A 7 3.92 14.58 11.40
CA PRO A 7 2.83 14.92 10.48
C PRO A 7 3.02 14.32 9.08
N HIS A 8 4.27 14.24 8.63
CA HIS A 8 4.59 13.65 7.34
C HIS A 8 4.23 12.17 7.30
N VAL A 9 4.58 11.42 8.35
CA VAL A 9 4.26 9.99 8.47
C VAL A 9 2.76 9.76 8.44
N ARG A 10 1.99 10.54 9.22
CA ARG A 10 0.52 10.43 9.25
C ARG A 10 -0.10 10.68 7.87
N LYS A 11 0.37 11.73 7.21
CA LYS A 11 -0.13 12.11 5.89
C LYS A 11 0.17 11.02 4.86
N PHE A 12 1.39 10.51 4.88
CA PHE A 12 1.82 9.46 3.95
C PHE A 12 1.04 8.17 4.16
N LEU A 13 0.93 7.74 5.41
CA LEU A 13 0.15 6.56 5.79
C LEU A 13 -1.31 6.70 5.36
N GLY A 14 -1.89 7.88 5.62
CA GLY A 14 -3.28 8.15 5.26
C GLY A 14 -3.53 8.09 3.76
N GLN A 15 -2.62 8.65 2.98
CA GLN A 15 -2.72 8.60 1.51
C GLN A 15 -2.64 7.17 0.99
N ARG A 16 -1.74 6.36 1.56
CA ARG A 16 -1.61 4.96 1.19
C ARG A 16 -2.83 4.15 1.55
N LEU A 17 -3.35 4.35 2.75
CA LEU A 17 -4.58 3.72 3.20
C LEU A 17 -5.74 4.03 2.26
N ARG A 18 -5.91 5.29 1.91
CA ARG A 18 -6.96 5.72 0.99
C ARG A 18 -6.81 5.08 -0.39
N ALA A 19 -5.59 5.02 -0.91
CA ALA A 19 -5.34 4.40 -2.22
C ALA A 19 -5.70 2.92 -2.22
N LEU A 20 -5.28 2.19 -1.19
CA LEU A 20 -5.59 0.76 -1.05
C LEU A 20 -7.09 0.52 -0.86
N ARG A 21 -7.74 1.35 -0.05
CA ARG A 21 -9.19 1.25 0.15
C ARG A 21 -9.95 1.40 -1.16
N LYS A 22 -9.58 2.40 -1.95
CA LYS A 22 -10.23 2.65 -3.24
C LYS A 22 -9.96 1.54 -4.24
N GLN A 23 -8.77 0.97 -4.25
CA GLN A 23 -8.45 -0.18 -5.09
C GLN A 23 -9.34 -1.38 -4.78
N HIS A 24 -9.69 -1.55 -3.50
CA HIS A 24 -10.59 -2.61 -3.05
C HIS A 24 -12.07 -2.22 -3.17
N GLN A 25 -12.36 -1.03 -3.72
CA GLN A 25 -13.71 -0.53 -3.92
C GLN A 25 -14.54 -0.48 -2.64
N LEU A 26 -13.88 -0.16 -1.52
CA LEU A 26 -14.52 -0.05 -0.22
C LEU A 26 -14.78 1.42 0.12
N SER A 27 -15.93 1.69 0.73
CA SER A 27 -16.19 2.97 1.37
C SER A 27 -15.43 3.06 2.69
N GLN A 28 -15.33 4.25 3.26
CA GLN A 28 -14.75 4.43 4.59
C GLN A 28 -15.53 3.63 5.65
N GLU A 29 -16.85 3.61 5.53
CA GLU A 29 -17.73 2.87 6.44
C GLU A 29 -17.51 1.37 6.33
N ARG A 30 -17.39 0.86 5.12
CA ARG A 30 -17.16 -0.57 4.89
C ARG A 30 -15.82 -1.03 5.42
N LEU A 31 -14.77 -0.26 5.18
CA LEU A 31 -13.46 -0.56 5.75
C LEU A 31 -13.51 -0.52 7.27
N GLY A 32 -14.21 0.46 7.84
CA GLY A 32 -14.40 0.57 9.29
C GLY A 32 -15.10 -0.65 9.87
N GLU A 33 -16.18 -1.10 9.24
CA GLU A 33 -16.92 -2.29 9.70
C GLU A 33 -16.01 -3.52 9.77
N GLY A 34 -15.21 -3.76 8.73
CA GLY A 34 -14.29 -4.89 8.70
C GLY A 34 -13.14 -4.78 9.69
N SER A 35 -12.82 -3.58 10.14
CA SER A 35 -11.66 -3.29 11.00
C SER A 35 -12.06 -2.93 12.44
N ALA A 36 -13.33 -2.98 12.77
CA ALA A 36 -13.89 -2.54 14.06
C ALA A 36 -13.56 -1.06 14.37
N LEU A 37 -13.65 -0.22 13.35
CA LEU A 37 -13.40 1.23 13.43
C LEU A 37 -14.59 1.97 12.81
N SER A 38 -14.77 3.23 13.18
CA SER A 38 -15.79 4.06 12.54
C SER A 38 -15.30 4.56 11.18
N GLY A 39 -16.21 4.77 10.24
CA GLY A 39 -15.89 5.38 8.96
C GLY A 39 -15.31 6.79 9.12
N LYS A 40 -15.82 7.53 10.11
CA LYS A 40 -15.29 8.85 10.45
C LYS A 40 -13.82 8.78 10.84
N PHE A 41 -13.45 7.81 11.68
CA PHE A 41 -12.06 7.62 12.11
C PHE A 41 -11.16 7.25 10.91
N ILE A 42 -11.63 6.36 10.05
CA ILE A 42 -10.91 6.02 8.81
C ILE A 42 -10.65 7.29 8.00
N GLY A 43 -11.65 8.16 7.83
CA GLY A 43 -11.50 9.41 7.11
C GLY A 43 -10.47 10.35 7.76
N GLU A 44 -10.47 10.44 9.08
CA GLU A 44 -9.52 11.27 9.83
C GLU A 44 -8.08 10.76 9.67
N VAL A 45 -7.88 9.44 9.69
CA VAL A 45 -6.58 8.82 9.44
C VAL A 45 -6.12 9.06 8.00
N GLU A 46 -7.03 8.91 7.03
CA GLU A 46 -6.71 9.13 5.62
C GLU A 46 -6.26 10.57 5.34
N ARG A 47 -6.80 11.53 6.07
CA ARG A 47 -6.40 12.94 5.94
C ARG A 47 -5.16 13.31 6.76
N GLY A 48 -4.61 12.36 7.51
CA GLY A 48 -3.44 12.61 8.34
C GLY A 48 -3.72 13.37 9.63
N GLU A 49 -5.00 13.49 10.00
CA GLU A 49 -5.44 14.24 11.18
C GLU A 49 -5.28 13.46 12.48
N LYS A 50 -5.37 12.14 12.41
CA LYS A 50 -5.33 11.25 13.57
C LYS A 50 -4.28 10.17 13.40
N SER A 51 -3.68 9.78 14.51
CA SER A 51 -2.84 8.59 14.57
C SER A 51 -3.71 7.34 14.67
N ILE A 52 -3.22 6.24 14.15
CA ILE A 52 -3.86 4.94 14.28
C ILE A 52 -2.92 4.01 15.05
N SER A 53 -3.46 3.24 15.98
CA SER A 53 -2.65 2.26 16.72
C SER A 53 -2.19 1.14 15.78
N VAL A 54 -1.11 0.48 16.14
CA VAL A 54 -0.60 -0.67 15.38
C VAL A 54 -1.65 -1.78 15.34
N ASP A 55 -2.34 -2.01 16.43
CA ASP A 55 -3.41 -3.02 16.49
C ASP A 55 -4.54 -2.72 15.52
N SER A 56 -5.00 -1.48 15.49
CA SER A 56 -6.05 -1.05 14.55
C SER A 56 -5.57 -1.11 13.11
N LEU A 57 -4.33 -0.71 12.86
CA LEU A 57 -3.74 -0.76 11.53
C LEU A 57 -3.62 -2.20 11.04
N TYR A 58 -3.27 -3.14 11.93
CA TYR A 58 -3.24 -4.56 11.59
C TYR A 58 -4.62 -5.07 11.17
N ARG A 59 -5.69 -4.69 11.89
CA ARG A 59 -7.05 -5.06 11.51
C ARG A 59 -7.44 -4.50 10.13
N VAL A 60 -6.99 -3.29 9.83
CA VAL A 60 -7.19 -2.68 8.51
C VAL A 60 -6.45 -3.49 7.44
N ALA A 61 -5.21 -3.86 7.69
CA ALA A 61 -4.41 -4.67 6.77
C ALA A 61 -5.09 -6.02 6.47
N VAL A 62 -5.60 -6.69 7.49
CA VAL A 62 -6.33 -7.95 7.35
C VAL A 62 -7.59 -7.75 6.49
N THR A 63 -8.34 -6.68 6.72
CA THR A 63 -9.55 -6.37 5.96
C THR A 63 -9.22 -6.11 4.49
N LEU A 64 -8.13 -5.41 4.23
CA LEU A 64 -7.66 -5.12 2.88
C LEU A 64 -6.89 -6.29 2.25
N LYS A 65 -6.63 -7.35 3.03
CA LYS A 65 -5.86 -8.52 2.56
C LYS A 65 -4.47 -8.15 2.05
N VAL A 66 -3.83 -7.23 2.74
CA VAL A 66 -2.46 -6.79 2.44
C VAL A 66 -1.59 -6.99 3.66
N PRO A 67 -0.27 -7.18 3.48
CA PRO A 67 0.63 -7.23 4.63
C PRO A 67 0.72 -5.86 5.30
N LEU A 68 0.91 -5.86 6.63
CA LEU A 68 1.07 -4.62 7.39
C LEU A 68 2.22 -3.76 6.85
N SER A 69 3.29 -4.40 6.40
CA SER A 69 4.44 -3.71 5.81
C SER A 69 4.07 -2.80 4.64
N LEU A 70 3.06 -3.17 3.86
CA LEU A 70 2.60 -2.35 2.74
C LEU A 70 2.01 -1.03 3.20
N LEU A 71 1.35 -1.03 4.35
CA LEU A 71 0.77 0.19 4.95
C LEU A 71 1.81 1.06 5.64
N THR A 72 2.87 0.46 6.19
CA THR A 72 3.84 1.14 7.05
C THR A 72 5.14 1.52 6.33
N ASP A 73 5.29 1.19 5.07
CA ASP A 73 6.48 1.55 4.30
C ASP A 73 6.45 3.02 3.90
N VAL A 74 6.77 3.88 4.86
CA VAL A 74 6.77 5.33 4.70
C VAL A 74 8.18 5.92 4.65
N GLY A 75 9.19 5.07 4.75
CA GLY A 75 10.56 5.51 5.03
C GLY A 75 11.31 6.11 3.86
N THR A 76 10.90 5.80 2.64
CA THR A 76 11.57 6.35 1.46
C THR A 76 10.54 6.65 0.40
N SER A 77 10.53 7.87 -0.07
CA SER A 77 9.67 8.38 -1.11
C SER A 77 9.84 7.68 -2.48
N ARG A 78 10.54 6.55 -2.50
CA ARG A 78 10.89 5.84 -3.74
C ARG A 78 9.97 4.69 -4.08
N HIS A 79 9.04 4.35 -3.17
CA HIS A 79 8.06 3.32 -3.48
C HIS A 79 6.75 3.99 -3.86
N PRO A 80 6.40 3.99 -5.14
CA PRO A 80 5.12 4.52 -5.55
C PRO A 80 4.01 3.75 -4.83
N VAL A 81 2.92 4.45 -4.54
CA VAL A 81 1.70 3.79 -4.05
C VAL A 81 1.34 2.68 -5.03
N PRO A 82 1.13 1.44 -4.55
CA PRO A 82 0.74 0.36 -5.46
C PRO A 82 -0.48 0.78 -6.27
N ASN A 83 -0.37 0.71 -7.57
CA ASN A 83 -1.50 0.93 -8.45
C ASN A 83 -2.13 -0.42 -8.83
N ALA A 84 -3.33 -0.37 -9.41
CA ALA A 84 -4.06 -1.58 -9.79
C ALA A 84 -3.26 -2.47 -10.75
N ASN A 85 -2.43 -1.88 -11.59
CA ASN A 85 -1.61 -2.64 -12.53
C ASN A 85 -0.47 -3.36 -11.82
N ALA A 86 0.17 -2.73 -10.84
CA ALA A 86 1.21 -3.36 -10.03
C ALA A 86 0.64 -4.54 -9.24
N GLU A 87 -0.56 -4.39 -8.66
CA GLU A 87 -1.25 -5.49 -7.96
C GLU A 87 -1.58 -6.64 -8.91
N LYS A 88 -2.03 -6.35 -10.12
CA LYS A 88 -2.31 -7.37 -11.12
C LYS A 88 -1.05 -8.13 -11.52
N ILE A 89 0.07 -7.46 -11.66
CA ILE A 89 1.37 -8.11 -11.93
C ILE A 89 1.75 -9.03 -10.77
N LEU A 90 1.64 -8.55 -9.53
CA LEU A 90 1.96 -9.36 -8.35
C LEU A 90 1.04 -10.58 -8.25
N ALA A 91 -0.27 -10.39 -8.48
CA ALA A 91 -1.23 -11.49 -8.48
C ALA A 91 -0.93 -12.51 -9.56
N LEU A 92 -0.50 -12.06 -10.73
CA LEU A 92 -0.11 -12.94 -11.83
C LEU A 92 1.11 -13.79 -11.45
N VAL A 93 2.12 -13.19 -10.82
CA VAL A 93 3.32 -13.90 -10.35
C VAL A 93 2.96 -14.90 -9.24
N ALA A 94 2.05 -14.53 -8.34
CA ALA A 94 1.66 -15.36 -7.18
C ALA A 94 0.83 -16.59 -7.57
N ARG A 95 0.36 -16.72 -8.80
CA ARG A 95 -0.53 -17.81 -9.24
C ARG A 95 0.16 -19.15 -9.52
N GLY A 96 1.34 -19.39 -9.00
CA GLY A 96 1.97 -20.70 -9.07
C GLY A 96 2.57 -21.05 -10.44
N HIS A 97 3.29 -20.13 -11.02
CA HIS A 97 4.01 -20.39 -12.25
C HIS A 97 5.28 -21.20 -12.00
N ARG A 98 5.74 -21.89 -13.02
CA ARG A 98 7.01 -22.62 -12.98
C ARG A 98 8.17 -21.63 -12.81
N PRO A 99 9.26 -22.01 -12.10
CA PRO A 99 10.43 -21.12 -11.92
C PRO A 99 10.99 -20.53 -13.21
N ALA A 100 10.99 -21.32 -14.30
CA ALA A 100 11.47 -20.84 -15.60
C ALA A 100 10.59 -19.71 -16.15
N GLN A 101 9.27 -19.79 -15.94
CA GLN A 101 8.33 -18.76 -16.36
C GLN A 101 8.50 -17.48 -15.55
N ILE A 102 8.71 -17.60 -14.24
CA ILE A 102 8.96 -16.46 -13.36
C ILE A 102 10.25 -15.76 -13.76
N ARG A 103 11.31 -16.52 -14.04
CA ARG A 103 12.59 -15.97 -14.49
C ARG A 103 12.44 -15.22 -15.80
N ARG A 104 11.75 -15.79 -16.77
CA ARG A 104 11.50 -15.15 -18.07
C ARG A 104 10.69 -13.86 -17.89
N GLY A 105 9.66 -13.87 -17.09
CA GLY A 105 8.86 -12.67 -16.77
C GLY A 105 9.71 -11.58 -16.11
N TYR A 106 10.58 -11.94 -15.20
CA TYR A 106 11.50 -11.02 -14.56
C TYR A 106 12.46 -10.37 -15.58
N GLU A 107 13.03 -11.18 -16.46
CA GLU A 107 13.96 -10.67 -17.48
C GLU A 107 13.26 -9.69 -18.43
N VAL A 108 12.05 -10.00 -18.87
CA VAL A 108 11.23 -9.12 -19.72
C VAL A 108 10.92 -7.80 -19.00
N LEU A 109 10.43 -7.87 -17.76
CA LEU A 109 10.11 -6.66 -17.00
C LEU A 109 11.36 -5.83 -16.72
N ARG A 110 12.47 -6.47 -16.39
CA ARG A 110 13.73 -5.79 -16.17
C ARG A 110 14.19 -5.06 -17.42
N ALA A 111 14.09 -5.69 -18.59
CA ALA A 111 14.47 -5.07 -19.86
C ALA A 111 13.58 -3.85 -20.18
N MET A 112 12.28 -3.94 -19.88
CA MET A 112 11.33 -2.85 -20.13
C MET A 112 11.48 -1.70 -19.14
N LEU A 113 11.67 -1.99 -17.86
CA LEU A 113 11.64 -1.00 -16.77
C LEU A 113 13.03 -0.52 -16.38
N GLY A 114 14.08 -1.32 -16.64
CA GLY A 114 15.43 -1.00 -16.21
C GLY A 114 16.11 0.12 -17.00
N ARG A 115 15.61 0.46 -18.17
CA ARG A 115 16.21 1.48 -19.03
C ARG A 115 15.96 2.92 -18.59
N SER A 116 15.00 3.15 -17.73
CA SER A 116 14.68 4.51 -17.27
C SER A 116 15.62 5.06 -16.20
N ARG A 117 16.59 4.25 -15.74
CA ARG A 117 17.54 4.66 -14.69
C ARG A 117 18.90 5.09 -15.21
N ARG A 118 19.10 5.20 -16.54
CA ARG A 118 20.40 5.57 -17.13
C ARG A 118 20.54 7.05 -17.45
N THR A 119 19.67 7.89 -16.99
CA THR A 119 19.88 9.33 -17.05
C THR A 119 20.30 9.81 -15.67
N ALA A 120 21.52 9.58 -15.36
CA ALA A 120 22.18 10.37 -14.31
C ALA A 120 22.78 11.58 -14.96
#